data_37f6faf51391380a2f241386fc43c1d5
#
_entry.id   37f6faf51391380a2f241386fc43c1d5
#
_cell.length_a   1.000
_cell.length_b   1.000
_cell.length_c   1.000
_cell.angle_alpha   90.00
_cell.angle_beta   90.00
_cell.angle_gamma   90.00
#
_symmetry.space_group_name_H-M   'P 1'
#
loop_
_entity.id
_entity.type
_entity.pdbx_description
1 polymer ?
#
loop_
_entity_poly.entity_id
_entity_poly.type
_entity_poly.pdbx_seq_one_letter_code
_entity_poly.pdbx_strand_id
1 'polypeptide(L)'
;MDLQEYKKWKAPKSLKLPSGLEIKVRDLSPWDLLVAASKQKEYKPSDPQLIEHLMKKFIVWPEIGKDWEIDDIRPDDFVFLQTKLFESFSLERFDNAIKEVESIKEQHTDFSE
;
A
#
# COMPACT_ATOMS: atom_id res chain seq x y z
N MET A 1 -18.73 -18.81 1.53
CA MET A 1 -18.32 -17.43 1.88
C MET A 1 -19.14 -16.45 1.05
N ASP A 2 -19.77 -15.48 1.68
CA ASP A 2 -20.50 -14.43 0.98
C ASP A 2 -19.59 -13.23 0.65
N LEU A 3 -20.09 -12.28 -0.11
CA LEU A 3 -19.31 -11.12 -0.55
C LEU A 3 -18.91 -10.22 0.62
N GLN A 4 -19.74 -10.12 1.65
CA GLN A 4 -19.43 -9.31 2.84
C GLN A 4 -18.26 -9.90 3.60
N GLU A 5 -18.23 -11.21 3.80
CA GLU A 5 -17.12 -11.89 4.44
C GLU A 5 -15.85 -11.77 3.61
N TYR A 6 -15.97 -11.89 2.30
CA TYR A 6 -14.82 -11.75 1.39
C TYR A 6 -14.16 -10.39 1.52
N LYS A 7 -14.92 -9.31 1.70
CA LYS A 7 -14.40 -7.95 1.80
C LYS A 7 -13.79 -7.60 3.16
N LYS A 8 -13.97 -8.43 4.19
CA LYS A 8 -13.51 -8.13 5.55
C LYS A 8 -11.99 -8.02 5.67
N TRP A 9 -11.23 -8.60 4.75
CA TRP A 9 -9.77 -8.56 4.81
C TRP A 9 -9.21 -7.12 4.79
N LYS A 10 -9.92 -6.18 4.17
CA LYS A 10 -9.50 -4.78 4.10
C LYS A 10 -10.21 -3.87 5.09
N ALA A 11 -10.92 -4.43 6.05
CA ALA A 11 -11.59 -3.64 7.09
C ALA A 11 -10.56 -2.90 7.94
N PRO A 12 -10.84 -1.65 8.36
CA PRO A 12 -9.92 -0.91 9.20
C PRO A 12 -9.60 -1.62 10.50
N LYS A 13 -8.33 -1.54 10.91
CA LYS A 13 -7.80 -2.12 12.16
C LYS A 13 -7.17 -1.02 12.99
N SER A 14 -7.26 -1.14 14.31
CA SER A 14 -6.55 -0.25 15.21
C SER A 14 -5.05 -0.57 15.21
N LEU A 15 -4.22 0.46 15.19
CA LEU A 15 -2.77 0.35 15.29
C LEU A 15 -2.27 1.42 16.26
N LYS A 16 -1.54 1.00 17.29
CA LYS A 16 -0.96 1.92 18.25
C LYS A 16 0.46 2.27 17.84
N LEU A 17 0.72 3.57 17.69
CA LEU A 17 2.04 4.08 17.33
C LEU A 17 2.97 4.12 18.54
N PRO A 18 4.30 4.15 18.34
CA PRO A 18 5.25 4.27 19.45
C PRO A 18 5.00 5.47 20.36
N SER A 19 4.51 6.59 19.82
CA SER A 19 4.14 7.79 20.59
C SER A 19 2.94 7.59 21.50
N GLY A 20 2.15 6.52 21.28
CA GLY A 20 0.92 6.24 22.00
C GLY A 20 -0.35 6.62 21.24
N LEU A 21 -0.23 7.32 20.12
CA LEU A 21 -1.40 7.63 19.29
C LEU A 21 -1.97 6.36 18.68
N GLU A 22 -3.26 6.15 18.83
CA GLU A 22 -3.96 5.03 18.20
C GLU A 22 -4.62 5.50 16.92
N ILE A 23 -4.31 4.83 15.82
CA ILE A 23 -4.79 5.15 14.49
C ILE A 23 -5.57 3.98 13.90
N LYS A 24 -6.25 4.21 12.80
CA LYS A 24 -6.91 3.17 12.03
C LYS A 24 -6.17 2.99 10.71
N VAL A 25 -5.84 1.74 10.38
CA VAL A 25 -5.16 1.39 9.14
C VAL A 25 -5.93 0.27 8.44
N ARG A 26 -5.70 0.12 7.13
CA ARG A 26 -6.24 -1.00 6.35
C ARG A 26 -5.14 -1.62 5.51
N ASP A 27 -5.29 -2.90 5.21
CA ASP A 27 -4.36 -3.55 4.31
C ASP A 27 -4.48 -2.95 2.90
N LEU A 28 -3.35 -2.83 2.22
CA LEU A 28 -3.32 -2.35 0.84
C LEU A 28 -3.73 -3.46 -0.11
N SER A 29 -4.54 -3.12 -1.11
CA SER A 29 -4.91 -4.07 -2.16
C SER A 29 -3.86 -4.09 -3.25
N PRO A 30 -3.77 -5.17 -4.05
CA PRO A 30 -2.95 -5.17 -5.26
C PRO A 30 -3.29 -4.03 -6.21
N TRP A 31 -4.55 -3.66 -6.28
CA TRP A 31 -5.00 -2.52 -7.09
C TRP A 31 -4.40 -1.20 -6.62
N ASP A 32 -4.37 -0.97 -5.29
CA ASP A 32 -3.74 0.23 -4.72
C ASP A 32 -2.27 0.34 -5.15
N LEU A 33 -1.55 -0.79 -5.14
CA LEU A 33 -0.15 -0.84 -5.53
C LEU A 33 0.05 -0.55 -7.02
N LEU A 34 -0.81 -1.12 -7.87
CA LEU A 34 -0.76 -0.88 -9.31
C LEU A 34 -1.04 0.58 -9.64
N VAL A 35 -2.03 1.19 -9.01
CA VAL A 35 -2.35 2.61 -9.22
C VAL A 35 -1.18 3.49 -8.78
N ALA A 36 -0.58 3.19 -7.63
CA ALA A 36 0.58 3.93 -7.14
C ALA A 36 1.76 3.82 -8.11
N ALA A 37 2.05 2.61 -8.59
CA ALA A 37 3.15 2.37 -9.52
C ALA A 37 2.92 3.04 -10.88
N SER A 38 1.66 3.10 -11.35
CA SER A 38 1.34 3.69 -12.65
C SER A 38 1.58 5.20 -12.72
N LYS A 39 1.63 5.87 -11.57
CA LYS A 39 1.91 7.31 -11.47
C LYS A 39 3.39 7.63 -11.56
N GLN A 40 4.24 6.62 -11.57
CA GLN A 40 5.70 6.75 -11.63
C GLN A 40 6.19 6.27 -12.98
N LYS A 41 7.14 7.01 -13.58
CA LYS A 41 7.80 6.55 -14.82
C LYS A 41 8.68 5.33 -14.54
N GLU A 42 9.32 5.32 -13.37
CA GLU A 42 10.11 4.21 -12.88
C GLU A 42 9.68 3.93 -11.45
N TYR A 43 9.45 2.65 -11.14
CA TYR A 43 9.10 2.24 -9.79
C TYR A 43 10.33 2.28 -8.91
N LYS A 44 10.33 3.21 -7.95
CA LYS A 44 11.37 3.28 -6.90
C LYS A 44 10.69 3.22 -5.54
N PRO A 45 10.95 2.18 -4.74
CA PRO A 45 10.31 2.04 -3.42
C PRO A 45 10.57 3.20 -2.47
N SER A 46 11.67 3.94 -2.67
CA SER A 46 12.05 5.09 -1.83
C SER A 46 11.50 6.42 -2.33
N ASP A 47 10.71 6.44 -3.41
CA ASP A 47 10.15 7.67 -3.96
C ASP A 47 9.16 8.29 -2.98
N PRO A 48 9.37 9.56 -2.54
CA PRO A 48 8.47 10.21 -1.58
C PRO A 48 7.02 10.28 -2.05
N GLN A 49 6.77 10.50 -3.34
CA GLN A 49 5.42 10.56 -3.88
C GLN A 49 4.71 9.22 -3.79
N LEU A 50 5.43 8.14 -4.03
CA LEU A 50 4.92 6.79 -3.90
C LEU A 50 4.58 6.49 -2.43
N ILE A 51 5.49 6.78 -1.52
CA ILE A 51 5.31 6.55 -0.09
C ILE A 51 4.12 7.36 0.42
N GLU A 52 4.02 8.64 0.07
CA GLU A 52 2.89 9.49 0.47
C GLU A 52 1.57 8.92 -0.03
N HIS A 53 1.51 8.52 -1.29
CA HIS A 53 0.30 7.93 -1.87
C HIS A 53 -0.12 6.65 -1.14
N LEU A 54 0.83 5.77 -0.86
CA LEU A 54 0.56 4.53 -0.15
C LEU A 54 0.16 4.77 1.31
N MET A 55 0.80 5.74 1.98
CA MET A 55 0.44 6.13 3.35
C MET A 55 -0.99 6.65 3.41
N LYS A 56 -1.41 7.46 2.44
CA LYS A 56 -2.79 7.96 2.36
C LYS A 56 -3.80 6.84 2.21
N LYS A 57 -3.44 5.76 1.53
CA LYS A 57 -4.32 4.59 1.37
C LYS A 57 -4.28 3.66 2.58
N PHE A 58 -3.13 3.55 3.23
CA PHE A 58 -2.92 2.69 4.39
C PHE A 58 -3.59 3.25 5.66
N ILE A 59 -3.40 4.55 5.93
CA ILE A 59 -3.94 5.21 7.12
C ILE A 59 -5.35 5.71 6.84
N VAL A 60 -6.34 5.08 7.47
CA VAL A 60 -7.74 5.45 7.33
C VAL A 60 -8.08 6.66 8.19
N TRP A 61 -7.53 6.70 9.42
CA TRP A 61 -7.74 7.79 10.36
C TRP A 61 -6.53 7.93 11.28
N PRO A 62 -6.01 9.12 11.54
CA PRO A 62 -6.41 10.44 10.96
C PRO A 62 -6.13 10.53 9.46
N GLU A 63 -6.96 11.21 8.72
CA GLU A 63 -6.81 11.31 7.26
C GLU A 63 -5.70 12.29 6.90
N ILE A 64 -4.70 11.80 6.16
CA ILE A 64 -3.59 12.63 5.67
C ILE A 64 -4.13 13.61 4.63
N GLY A 65 -3.80 14.90 4.82
CA GLY A 65 -4.31 15.98 3.99
C GLY A 65 -5.58 16.62 4.50
N LYS A 66 -6.21 16.05 5.54
CA LYS A 66 -7.43 16.58 6.16
C LYS A 66 -7.24 16.83 7.66
N ASP A 67 -6.90 15.77 8.41
CA ASP A 67 -6.74 15.85 9.87
C ASP A 67 -5.29 16.18 10.25
N TRP A 68 -4.34 15.73 9.46
CA TRP A 68 -2.91 16.02 9.60
C TRP A 68 -2.23 15.93 8.24
N GLU A 69 -1.00 16.45 8.18
CA GLU A 69 -0.15 16.31 7.01
C GLU A 69 0.89 15.22 7.26
N ILE A 70 1.48 14.70 6.19
CA ILE A 70 2.47 13.63 6.30
C ILE A 70 3.70 14.06 7.11
N ASP A 71 4.06 15.35 7.05
CA ASP A 71 5.18 15.90 7.80
C ASP A 71 4.88 16.21 9.27
N ASP A 72 3.63 16.09 9.68
CA ASP A 72 3.23 16.16 11.10
C ASP A 72 3.57 14.87 11.85
N ILE A 73 3.82 13.78 11.13
CA ILE A 73 4.10 12.48 11.73
C ILE A 73 5.46 12.53 12.42
N ARG A 74 5.51 12.14 13.70
CA ARG A 74 6.76 12.12 14.47
C ARG A 74 7.76 11.13 13.88
N PRO A 75 9.07 11.39 14.01
CA PRO A 75 10.09 10.52 13.37
C PRO A 75 9.97 9.04 13.74
N ASP A 76 9.79 8.72 15.02
CA ASP A 76 9.65 7.32 15.44
C ASP A 76 8.40 6.66 14.88
N ASP A 77 7.29 7.41 14.87
CA ASP A 77 6.03 6.94 14.31
C ASP A 77 6.14 6.74 12.80
N PHE A 78 6.85 7.62 12.11
CA PHE A 78 7.04 7.52 10.66
C PHE A 78 7.81 6.26 10.29
N VAL A 79 8.90 5.97 10.99
CA VAL A 79 9.69 4.75 10.76
C VAL A 79 8.85 3.51 11.03
N PHE A 80 8.10 3.51 12.13
CA PHE A 80 7.20 2.42 12.48
C PHE A 80 6.14 2.20 11.40
N LEU A 81 5.49 3.28 10.94
CA LEU A 81 4.46 3.22 9.90
C LEU A 81 5.03 2.74 8.58
N GLN A 82 6.22 3.20 8.21
CA GLN A 82 6.88 2.76 6.99
C GLN A 82 7.17 1.26 7.05
N THR A 83 7.61 0.75 8.18
CA THR A 83 7.84 -0.68 8.39
C THR A 83 6.54 -1.46 8.26
N LYS A 84 5.46 -1.00 8.90
CA LYS A 84 4.15 -1.64 8.82
C LYS A 84 3.58 -1.61 7.41
N LEU A 85 3.78 -0.50 6.70
CA LEU A 85 3.36 -0.36 5.31
C LEU A 85 4.05 -1.42 4.44
N PHE A 86 5.36 -1.59 4.58
CA PHE A 86 6.12 -2.57 3.81
C PHE A 86 5.81 -4.01 4.22
N GLU A 87 5.40 -4.25 5.46
CA GLU A 87 4.91 -5.56 5.90
C GLU A 87 3.55 -5.88 5.26
N SER A 88 2.66 -4.89 5.15
CA SER A 88 1.32 -5.09 4.59
C SER A 88 1.35 -5.35 3.09
N PHE A 89 2.36 -4.82 2.41
CA PHE A 89 2.69 -5.27 1.07
C PHE A 89 4.19 -5.57 1.04
N SER A 90 4.58 -6.80 0.89
CA SER A 90 5.98 -7.08 0.68
C SER A 90 6.34 -6.68 -0.74
N LEU A 91 7.50 -6.01 -0.92
CA LEU A 91 8.04 -5.75 -2.25
C LEU A 91 8.11 -7.04 -3.05
N GLU A 92 8.41 -8.14 -2.38
CA GLU A 92 8.45 -9.47 -2.97
C GLU A 92 7.11 -9.88 -3.57
N ARG A 93 6.00 -9.67 -2.83
CA ARG A 93 4.66 -9.97 -3.36
C ARG A 93 4.33 -9.10 -4.57
N PHE A 94 4.72 -7.83 -4.52
CA PHE A 94 4.49 -6.91 -5.61
C PHE A 94 5.30 -7.30 -6.84
N ASP A 95 6.59 -7.62 -6.67
CA ASP A 95 7.45 -8.08 -7.74
C ASP A 95 6.93 -9.37 -8.35
N ASN A 96 6.48 -10.30 -7.52
CA ASN A 96 5.89 -11.56 -8.00
C ASN A 96 4.61 -11.31 -8.80
N ALA A 97 3.77 -10.39 -8.36
CA ALA A 97 2.55 -10.02 -9.08
C ALA A 97 2.89 -9.42 -10.45
N ILE A 98 3.90 -8.54 -10.52
CA ILE A 98 4.36 -7.96 -11.79
C ILE A 98 4.90 -9.05 -12.70
N LYS A 99 5.70 -9.97 -12.18
CA LYS A 99 6.25 -11.08 -12.96
C LYS A 99 5.16 -11.99 -13.51
N GLU A 100 4.11 -12.24 -12.74
CA GLU A 100 2.97 -13.03 -13.21
C GLU A 100 2.24 -12.32 -14.34
N VAL A 101 2.03 -11.01 -14.23
CA VAL A 101 1.40 -10.21 -15.28
C VAL A 101 2.26 -10.22 -16.55
N GLU A 102 3.57 -10.05 -16.43
CA GLU A 102 4.49 -10.12 -17.55
C GLU A 102 4.48 -11.49 -18.23
N SER A 103 4.46 -12.56 -17.43
CA SER A 103 4.35 -13.93 -17.93
C SER A 103 3.07 -14.14 -18.72
N ILE A 104 1.94 -13.62 -18.23
CA ILE A 104 0.66 -13.69 -18.93
C ILE A 104 0.72 -12.93 -20.26
N LYS A 105 1.35 -11.75 -20.28
CA LYS A 105 1.52 -10.95 -21.50
C LYS A 105 2.37 -11.71 -22.52
N GLU A 106 3.45 -12.34 -22.11
CA GLU A 106 4.30 -13.15 -22.97
C GLU A 106 3.52 -14.33 -23.57
N GLN A 107 2.71 -15.00 -22.76
CA GLN A 107 1.86 -16.09 -23.22
C GLN A 107 0.84 -15.60 -24.25
N HIS A 108 0.22 -14.45 -24.03
CA HIS A 108 -0.72 -13.85 -24.97
C HIS A 108 -0.04 -13.45 -26.28
N THR A 109 1.19 -12.94 -26.21
CA THR A 109 1.96 -12.61 -27.39
C THR A 109 2.24 -13.86 -28.23
N ASP A 110 2.57 -14.96 -27.59
CA ASP A 110 2.80 -16.25 -28.26
C ASP A 110 1.53 -16.74 -28.96
N PHE A 111 0.36 -16.53 -28.35
CA PHE A 111 -0.91 -16.92 -28.94
C PHE A 111 -1.35 -16.03 -30.10
N SER A 112 -0.88 -14.81 -30.14
CA SER A 112 -1.29 -13.87 -31.21
C SER A 112 -0.55 -14.10 -32.54
N GLU A 113 0.44 -14.93 -32.54
CA GLU A 113 1.13 -15.34 -33.74
C GLU A 113 0.39 -16.48 -34.43
#